data_5570ecafef27f2dfcd8f8d024108694f
#
_entry.id   5570ecafef27f2dfcd8f8d024108694f
#
_cell.length_a   1.000
_cell.length_b   1.000
_cell.length_c   1.000
_cell.angle_alpha   90.00
_cell.angle_beta   90.00
_cell.angle_gamma   90.00
#
_symmetry.space_group_name_H-M   'P 1'
#
loop_
_entity.id
_entity.type
_entity.pdbx_description
1 polymer ?
#
loop_
_entity_poly.entity_id
_entity_poly.type
_entity_poly.pdbx_seq_one_letter_code
_entity_poly.pdbx_strand_id
1 'polypeptide(L)'
;MSIEIVADKYGSAMFELAQEQNNLELMEEQLGYVASVMAEQPELRLFLENPIVTEDAKIKLVGSIFESSIDKVALHFISGMLKLIGRIFESSIDKVALHFIYVMIKRGRHRYIAEAIAAFIQKSREARGILEATVTVAEPITADVEASVQAKLRDVTGKDVILSVRQDPSIMGGIIIQVGDKRIDGSVARRLEELEKSLLRT
;
A
#
# COMPACT_ATOMS: atom_id res chain seq x y z
N MET A 1 17.94 -5.84 13.29
CA MET A 1 17.12 -4.61 13.22
C MET A 1 15.77 -5.06 12.66
N SER A 2 14.67 -4.77 13.34
CA SER A 2 13.35 -5.21 12.84
C SER A 2 13.00 -4.54 11.51
N ILE A 3 12.24 -5.21 10.67
CA ILE A 3 11.80 -4.76 9.34
C ILE A 3 11.12 -3.39 9.47
N GLU A 4 10.26 -3.25 10.49
CA GLU A 4 9.49 -2.04 10.78
C GLU A 4 10.37 -0.81 11.03
N ILE A 5 11.46 -0.93 11.79
CA ILE A 5 12.36 0.20 12.09
C ILE A 5 13.06 0.72 10.83
N VAL A 6 13.45 -0.19 9.93
CA VAL A 6 14.11 0.20 8.69
C VAL A 6 13.09 0.85 7.76
N ALA A 7 11.94 0.22 7.58
CA ALA A 7 10.85 0.72 6.75
C ALA A 7 10.39 2.12 7.19
N ASP A 8 10.17 2.29 8.51
CA ASP A 8 9.76 3.58 9.06
C ASP A 8 10.80 4.69 8.83
N LYS A 9 12.09 4.40 9.02
CA LYS A 9 13.16 5.39 8.75
C LYS A 9 13.19 5.85 7.28
N TYR A 10 13.08 4.92 6.34
CA TYR A 10 13.08 5.26 4.93
C TYR A 10 11.78 5.95 4.51
N GLY A 11 10.63 5.49 5.01
CA GLY A 11 9.33 6.11 4.79
C GLY A 11 9.28 7.54 5.34
N SER A 12 9.82 7.77 6.56
CA SER A 12 9.90 9.11 7.16
C SER A 12 10.81 10.05 6.36
N ALA A 13 12.00 9.60 5.96
CA ALA A 13 12.90 10.42 5.15
C ALA A 13 12.27 10.83 3.81
N MET A 14 11.51 9.91 3.19
CA MET A 14 10.80 10.19 1.96
C MET A 14 9.64 11.16 2.17
N PHE A 15 8.93 11.03 3.29
CA PHE A 15 7.87 11.94 3.68
C PHE A 15 8.39 13.37 3.89
N GLU A 16 9.49 13.53 4.64
CA GLU A 16 10.12 14.84 4.86
C GLU A 16 10.52 15.47 3.52
N LEU A 17 11.16 14.72 2.63
CA LEU A 17 11.55 15.20 1.31
C LEU A 17 10.35 15.62 0.45
N ALA A 18 9.29 14.81 0.43
CA ALA A 18 8.07 15.12 -0.32
C ALA A 18 7.32 16.32 0.26
N GLN A 19 7.36 16.49 1.59
CA GLN A 19 6.79 17.64 2.28
C GLN A 19 7.54 18.92 1.96
N GLU A 20 8.87 18.90 1.97
CA GLU A 20 9.71 20.05 1.58
C GLU A 20 9.45 20.50 0.15
N GLN A 21 9.18 19.55 -0.75
CA GLN A 21 8.90 19.82 -2.17
C GLN A 21 7.42 20.13 -2.45
N ASN A 22 6.55 20.07 -1.46
CA ASN A 22 5.10 20.26 -1.62
C ASN A 22 4.45 19.30 -2.65
N ASN A 23 4.94 18.06 -2.75
CA ASN A 23 4.50 17.07 -3.74
C ASN A 23 4.04 15.73 -3.13
N LEU A 24 3.53 15.75 -1.89
CA LEU A 24 3.09 14.55 -1.16
C LEU A 24 2.11 13.69 -1.96
N GLU A 25 1.13 14.33 -2.61
CA GLU A 25 0.09 13.62 -3.36
C GLU A 25 0.65 12.92 -4.60
N LEU A 26 1.47 13.63 -5.38
CA LEU A 26 2.13 13.06 -6.57
C LEU A 26 3.05 11.91 -6.18
N MET A 27 3.82 12.09 -5.10
CA MET A 27 4.74 11.07 -4.61
C MET A 27 3.99 9.83 -4.09
N GLU A 28 2.84 10.03 -3.44
CA GLU A 28 1.98 8.92 -2.98
C GLU A 28 1.43 8.12 -4.16
N GLU A 29 0.94 8.81 -5.21
CA GLU A 29 0.46 8.16 -6.43
C GLU A 29 1.56 7.31 -7.08
N GLN A 30 2.73 7.88 -7.24
CA GLN A 30 3.86 7.21 -7.90
C GLN A 30 4.42 6.04 -7.11
N LEU A 31 4.63 6.20 -5.82
CA LEU A 31 5.09 5.11 -4.96
C LEU A 31 4.01 4.05 -4.76
N GLY A 32 2.74 4.45 -4.72
CA GLY A 32 1.60 3.53 -4.74
C GLY A 32 1.59 2.66 -6.00
N TYR A 33 1.88 3.27 -7.16
CA TYR A 33 2.03 2.53 -8.41
C TYR A 33 3.21 1.53 -8.35
N VAL A 34 4.37 1.92 -7.82
CA VAL A 34 5.49 0.99 -7.62
C VAL A 34 5.08 -0.17 -6.71
N ALA A 35 4.38 0.11 -5.61
CA ALA A 35 3.92 -0.93 -4.69
C ALA A 35 2.94 -1.90 -5.37
N SER A 36 2.00 -1.41 -6.20
CA SER A 36 1.07 -2.26 -6.94
C SER A 36 1.80 -3.16 -7.94
N VAL A 37 2.76 -2.61 -8.70
CA VAL A 37 3.58 -3.40 -9.63
C VAL A 37 4.37 -4.49 -8.89
N MET A 38 4.95 -4.17 -7.73
CA MET A 38 5.66 -5.16 -6.91
C MET A 38 4.74 -6.24 -6.34
N ALA A 39 3.49 -5.91 -6.05
CA ALA A 39 2.49 -6.86 -5.56
C ALA A 39 1.97 -7.78 -6.67
N GLU A 40 1.73 -7.22 -7.85
CA GLU A 40 1.22 -7.96 -9.02
C GLU A 40 2.29 -8.83 -9.69
N GLN A 41 3.57 -8.49 -9.52
CA GLN A 41 4.71 -9.14 -10.16
C GLN A 41 5.66 -9.79 -9.11
N PRO A 42 5.33 -10.98 -8.60
CA PRO A 42 6.18 -11.67 -7.63
C PRO A 42 7.58 -11.99 -8.17
N GLU A 43 7.73 -12.11 -9.48
CA GLU A 43 9.00 -12.32 -10.16
C GLU A 43 9.96 -11.13 -10.00
N LEU A 44 9.43 -9.90 -10.05
CA LEU A 44 10.21 -8.69 -9.79
C LEU A 44 10.76 -8.69 -8.36
N ARG A 45 9.94 -9.07 -7.40
CA ARG A 45 10.36 -9.19 -6.02
C ARG A 45 11.45 -10.24 -5.85
N LEU A 46 11.25 -11.43 -6.41
CA LEU A 46 12.26 -12.52 -6.39
C LEU A 46 13.57 -12.08 -7.03
N PHE A 47 13.53 -11.35 -8.15
CA PHE A 47 14.72 -10.81 -8.80
C PHE A 47 15.45 -9.80 -7.91
N LEU A 48 14.73 -8.88 -7.28
CA LEU A 48 15.31 -7.89 -6.38
C LEU A 48 15.89 -8.54 -5.12
N GLU A 49 15.28 -9.60 -4.61
CA GLU A 49 15.73 -10.32 -3.42
C GLU A 49 16.88 -11.29 -3.70
N ASN A 50 17.14 -11.64 -4.95
CA ASN A 50 18.17 -12.60 -5.33
C ASN A 50 19.58 -12.04 -5.03
N PRO A 51 20.39 -12.71 -4.17
CA PRO A 51 21.73 -12.25 -3.82
C PRO A 51 22.76 -12.43 -4.94
N ILE A 52 22.48 -13.25 -5.96
CA ILE A 52 23.37 -13.47 -7.11
C ILE A 52 23.29 -12.30 -8.08
N VAL A 53 22.16 -11.59 -8.11
CA VAL A 53 21.95 -10.44 -8.99
C VAL A 53 22.67 -9.22 -8.43
N THR A 54 23.52 -8.61 -9.25
CA THR A 54 24.26 -7.40 -8.87
C THR A 54 23.33 -6.20 -8.67
N GLU A 55 23.76 -5.26 -7.82
CA GLU A 55 22.98 -4.03 -7.56
C GLU A 55 22.74 -3.23 -8.86
N ASP A 56 23.74 -3.16 -9.73
CA ASP A 56 23.61 -2.48 -11.02
C ASP A 56 22.57 -3.14 -11.94
N ALA A 57 22.46 -4.47 -11.93
CA ALA A 57 21.45 -5.17 -12.70
C ALA A 57 20.03 -4.90 -12.14
N LYS A 58 19.90 -4.84 -10.81
CA LYS A 58 18.63 -4.48 -10.13
C LYS A 58 18.22 -3.05 -10.47
N ILE A 59 19.15 -2.10 -10.41
CA ILE A 59 18.91 -0.70 -10.76
C ILE A 59 18.51 -0.55 -12.23
N LYS A 60 19.21 -1.22 -13.14
CA LYS A 60 18.86 -1.23 -14.57
C LYS A 60 17.47 -1.76 -14.83
N LEU A 61 17.08 -2.85 -14.16
CA LEU A 61 15.74 -3.41 -14.31
C LEU A 61 14.68 -2.44 -13.80
N VAL A 62 14.86 -1.88 -12.59
CA VAL A 62 13.92 -0.89 -12.02
C VAL A 62 13.82 0.34 -12.94
N GLY A 63 14.93 0.85 -13.44
CA GLY A 63 14.93 1.94 -14.42
C GLY A 63 14.15 1.57 -15.68
N SER A 64 14.37 0.37 -16.23
CA SER A 64 13.67 -0.07 -17.44
C SER A 64 12.16 -0.21 -17.28
N ILE A 65 11.70 -0.50 -16.06
CA ILE A 65 10.26 -0.61 -15.76
C ILE A 65 9.63 0.77 -15.56
N PHE A 66 10.32 1.68 -14.88
CA PHE A 66 9.74 2.92 -14.37
C PHE A 66 10.24 4.20 -15.09
N GLU A 67 11.33 4.18 -15.84
CA GLU A 67 11.77 5.32 -16.66
C GLU A 67 11.18 5.22 -18.07
N SER A 68 10.38 6.19 -18.48
CA SER A 68 9.76 6.24 -19.82
C SER A 68 10.72 6.57 -20.97
N SER A 69 12.04 6.58 -20.72
CA SER A 69 13.07 6.99 -21.69
C SER A 69 14.22 5.98 -21.73
N ILE A 70 13.97 4.75 -22.15
CA ILE A 70 15.08 3.80 -22.36
C ILE A 70 15.17 3.35 -23.79
N ASP A 71 16.41 3.46 -24.33
CA ASP A 71 16.82 2.97 -25.62
C ASP A 71 16.29 1.55 -25.90
N LYS A 72 15.72 1.40 -27.10
CA LYS A 72 15.10 0.17 -27.62
C LYS A 72 16.00 -1.08 -27.58
N VAL A 73 17.28 -0.94 -27.26
CA VAL A 73 18.25 -2.05 -27.21
C VAL A 73 18.14 -2.86 -25.91
N ALA A 74 17.80 -2.23 -24.78
CA ALA A 74 17.55 -2.93 -23.51
C ALA A 74 16.23 -3.72 -23.53
N LEU A 75 15.24 -3.25 -24.28
CA LEU A 75 13.94 -3.89 -24.51
C LEU A 75 14.04 -5.28 -25.15
N HIS A 76 15.05 -5.54 -25.98
CA HIS A 76 15.15 -6.82 -26.71
C HIS A 76 15.61 -7.97 -25.83
N PHE A 77 16.46 -7.72 -24.83
CA PHE A 77 16.91 -8.76 -23.87
C PHE A 77 15.83 -9.09 -22.82
N ILE A 78 15.00 -8.11 -22.49
CA ILE A 78 13.92 -8.20 -21.50
C ILE A 78 12.60 -8.66 -22.16
N SER A 79 12.46 -8.54 -23.49
CA SER A 79 11.23 -8.79 -24.22
C SER A 79 10.74 -10.26 -24.20
N GLY A 80 11.60 -11.21 -23.88
CA GLY A 80 11.21 -12.59 -23.62
C GLY A 80 10.43 -12.76 -22.29
N MET A 81 10.76 -11.94 -21.30
CA MET A 81 10.15 -11.91 -19.96
C MET A 81 8.99 -10.92 -19.86
N LEU A 82 8.97 -9.89 -20.70
CA LEU A 82 8.10 -8.70 -20.65
C LEU A 82 6.82 -8.79 -21.49
N LYS A 83 6.55 -9.88 -22.20
CA LYS A 83 5.24 -10.04 -22.88
C LYS A 83 4.04 -9.98 -21.93
N LEU A 84 4.28 -10.17 -20.62
CA LEU A 84 3.26 -10.02 -19.57
C LEU A 84 3.12 -8.57 -19.05
N ILE A 85 4.15 -7.73 -19.23
CA ILE A 85 4.26 -6.39 -18.62
C ILE A 85 3.82 -5.25 -19.57
N GLY A 86 3.43 -5.56 -20.80
CA GLY A 86 3.10 -4.58 -21.85
C GLY A 86 1.93 -3.62 -21.54
N ARG A 87 1.33 -3.67 -20.37
CA ARG A 87 0.25 -2.74 -19.95
C ARG A 87 0.70 -1.64 -18.98
N ILE A 88 1.99 -1.62 -18.59
CA ILE A 88 2.50 -0.79 -17.49
C ILE A 88 3.19 0.50 -17.97
N PHE A 89 3.33 0.71 -19.30
CA PHE A 89 4.23 1.71 -19.88
C PHE A 89 3.66 3.14 -20.02
N GLU A 90 2.60 3.52 -19.35
CA GLU A 90 2.00 4.86 -19.58
C GLU A 90 2.32 5.93 -18.51
N SER A 91 2.98 5.62 -17.41
CA SER A 91 3.31 6.66 -16.41
C SER A 91 4.79 6.74 -16.10
N SER A 92 5.42 7.87 -16.45
CA SER A 92 6.78 8.19 -16.00
C SER A 92 6.78 8.55 -14.53
N ILE A 93 7.57 7.81 -13.74
CA ILE A 93 7.77 8.10 -12.32
C ILE A 93 8.75 9.27 -12.18
N ASP A 94 8.51 10.17 -11.22
CA ASP A 94 9.40 11.28 -10.91
C ASP A 94 10.79 10.74 -10.51
N LYS A 95 11.82 11.50 -10.90
CA LYS A 95 13.23 11.18 -10.59
C LYS A 95 13.47 10.99 -9.08
N VAL A 96 12.70 11.64 -8.23
CA VAL A 96 12.85 11.56 -6.77
C VAL A 96 12.38 10.20 -6.25
N ALA A 97 11.22 9.72 -6.71
CA ALA A 97 10.70 8.40 -6.33
C ALA A 97 11.63 7.28 -6.82
N LEU A 98 12.12 7.38 -8.05
CA LEU A 98 13.11 6.44 -8.59
C LEU A 98 14.43 6.47 -7.81
N HIS A 99 14.94 7.65 -7.51
CA HIS A 99 16.18 7.80 -6.76
C HIS A 99 16.07 7.16 -5.37
N PHE A 100 14.94 7.29 -4.71
CA PHE A 100 14.67 6.60 -3.44
C PHE A 100 14.83 5.09 -3.57
N ILE A 101 14.22 4.48 -4.59
CA ILE A 101 14.32 3.04 -4.83
C ILE A 101 15.79 2.63 -5.10
N TYR A 102 16.51 3.43 -5.90
CA TYR A 102 17.93 3.18 -6.18
C TYR A 102 18.81 3.25 -4.94
N VAL A 103 18.57 4.22 -4.04
CA VAL A 103 19.27 4.31 -2.76
C VAL A 103 19.00 3.08 -1.91
N MET A 104 17.76 2.60 -1.86
CA MET A 104 17.44 1.39 -1.12
C MET A 104 18.13 0.15 -1.69
N ILE A 105 18.20 0.03 -3.02
CA ILE A 105 18.92 -1.07 -3.68
C ILE A 105 20.42 -0.99 -3.36
N LYS A 106 21.07 0.15 -3.56
CA LYS A 106 22.50 0.38 -3.28
C LYS A 106 22.89 0.14 -1.81
N ARG A 107 21.96 0.31 -0.90
CA ARG A 107 22.16 0.06 0.53
C ARG A 107 21.83 -1.38 0.95
N GLY A 108 21.53 -2.27 -0.01
CA GLY A 108 21.12 -3.64 0.27
C GLY A 108 19.78 -3.76 1.00
N ARG A 109 18.94 -2.70 0.91
CA ARG A 109 17.63 -2.59 1.60
C ARG A 109 16.44 -2.87 0.70
N HIS A 110 16.68 -3.48 -0.46
CA HIS A 110 15.66 -3.78 -1.46
C HIS A 110 14.49 -4.63 -0.94
N ARG A 111 14.72 -5.45 0.10
CA ARG A 111 13.66 -6.24 0.76
C ARG A 111 12.61 -5.40 1.48
N TYR A 112 12.94 -4.16 1.80
CA TYR A 112 12.10 -3.27 2.61
C TYR A 112 11.45 -2.17 1.78
N ILE A 113 11.52 -2.25 0.44
CA ILE A 113 10.95 -1.21 -0.45
C ILE A 113 9.44 -1.13 -0.27
N ALA A 114 8.74 -2.26 -0.28
CA ALA A 114 7.29 -2.28 -0.14
C ALA A 114 6.83 -1.72 1.22
N GLU A 115 7.49 -2.14 2.30
CA GLU A 115 7.19 -1.67 3.65
C GLU A 115 7.53 -0.19 3.84
N ALA A 116 8.62 0.29 3.22
CA ALA A 116 9.00 1.71 3.27
C ALA A 116 8.00 2.59 2.49
N ILE A 117 7.50 2.11 1.36
CA ILE A 117 6.44 2.78 0.60
C ILE A 117 5.15 2.82 1.43
N ALA A 118 4.77 1.71 2.07
CA ALA A 118 3.59 1.66 2.91
C ALA A 118 3.70 2.66 4.09
N ALA A 119 4.85 2.73 4.76
CA ALA A 119 5.11 3.69 5.83
C ALA A 119 5.05 5.15 5.34
N PHE A 120 5.57 5.44 4.15
CA PHE A 120 5.46 6.75 3.53
C PHE A 120 4.00 7.13 3.24
N ILE A 121 3.23 6.23 2.61
CA ILE A 121 1.82 6.45 2.26
C ILE A 121 1.00 6.73 3.52
N GLN A 122 1.22 5.95 4.58
CA GLN A 122 0.54 6.16 5.85
C GLN A 122 0.81 7.58 6.40
N LYS A 123 2.09 7.99 6.47
CA LYS A 123 2.47 9.32 6.97
C LYS A 123 1.93 10.46 6.07
N SER A 124 1.95 10.26 4.76
CA SER A 124 1.39 11.21 3.78
C SER A 124 -0.11 11.43 4.02
N ARG A 125 -0.85 10.35 4.21
CA ARG A 125 -2.31 10.40 4.47
C ARG A 125 -2.61 11.00 5.83
N GLU A 126 -1.89 10.62 6.87
CA GLU A 126 -2.03 11.21 8.20
C GLU A 126 -1.82 12.72 8.19
N ALA A 127 -0.76 13.20 7.51
CA ALA A 127 -0.45 14.62 7.39
C ALA A 127 -1.52 15.41 6.60
N ARG A 128 -2.15 14.77 5.61
CA ARG A 128 -3.27 15.36 4.85
C ARG A 128 -4.63 15.20 5.54
N GLY A 129 -4.66 14.61 6.74
CA GLY A 129 -5.91 14.37 7.46
C GLY A 129 -6.80 13.32 6.82
N ILE A 130 -6.23 12.41 6.02
CA ILE A 130 -6.96 11.30 5.41
C ILE A 130 -6.91 10.11 6.38
N LEU A 131 -8.06 9.51 6.63
CA LEU A 131 -8.24 8.39 7.53
C LEU A 131 -8.53 7.12 6.71
N GLU A 132 -7.74 6.08 6.93
CA GLU A 132 -8.06 4.77 6.36
C GLU A 132 -8.96 3.98 7.29
N ALA A 133 -10.08 3.49 6.77
CA ALA A 133 -10.99 2.62 7.49
C ALA A 133 -11.19 1.30 6.73
N THR A 134 -10.97 0.19 7.40
CA THR A 134 -11.32 -1.13 6.87
C THR A 134 -12.67 -1.54 7.42
N VAL A 135 -13.59 -1.85 6.53
CA VAL A 135 -14.93 -2.31 6.86
C VAL A 135 -15.05 -3.79 6.50
N THR A 136 -15.25 -4.63 7.51
CA THR A 136 -15.49 -6.06 7.30
C THR A 136 -16.98 -6.34 7.35
N VAL A 137 -17.51 -7.04 6.35
CA VAL A 137 -18.93 -7.39 6.17
C VAL A 137 -19.07 -8.87 5.85
N ALA A 138 -20.21 -9.48 6.24
CA ALA A 138 -20.46 -10.89 5.92
C ALA A 138 -20.74 -11.12 4.42
N GLU A 139 -21.49 -10.20 3.82
CA GLU A 139 -21.88 -10.23 2.41
C GLU A 139 -21.48 -8.93 1.71
N PRO A 140 -21.31 -8.93 0.38
CA PRO A 140 -20.99 -7.74 -0.38
C PRO A 140 -22.01 -6.63 -0.12
N ILE A 141 -21.55 -5.43 0.14
CA ILE A 141 -22.40 -4.25 0.31
C ILE A 141 -22.55 -3.49 -1.02
N THR A 142 -23.65 -2.78 -1.15
CA THR A 142 -23.88 -1.91 -2.30
C THR A 142 -23.09 -0.61 -2.17
N ALA A 143 -22.81 0.05 -3.30
CA ALA A 143 -22.12 1.34 -3.32
C ALA A 143 -22.81 2.40 -2.45
N ASP A 144 -24.15 2.37 -2.34
CA ASP A 144 -24.91 3.30 -1.51
C ASP A 144 -24.65 3.08 -0.01
N VAL A 145 -24.51 1.82 0.42
CA VAL A 145 -24.18 1.48 1.82
C VAL A 145 -22.74 1.89 2.12
N GLU A 146 -21.82 1.65 1.21
CA GLU A 146 -20.42 2.07 1.33
C GLU A 146 -20.33 3.60 1.47
N ALA A 147 -20.99 4.35 0.60
CA ALA A 147 -21.05 5.82 0.67
C ALA A 147 -21.66 6.30 2.00
N SER A 148 -22.70 5.63 2.49
CA SER A 148 -23.33 5.98 3.78
C SER A 148 -22.41 5.76 4.97
N VAL A 149 -21.64 4.66 4.97
CA VAL A 149 -20.64 4.37 6.01
C VAL A 149 -19.52 5.39 5.96
N GLN A 150 -19.02 5.71 4.76
CA GLN A 150 -17.97 6.72 4.57
C GLN A 150 -18.43 8.10 5.08
N ALA A 151 -19.63 8.52 4.74
CA ALA A 151 -20.19 9.80 5.19
C ALA A 151 -20.29 9.86 6.73
N LYS A 152 -20.82 8.82 7.36
CA LYS A 152 -20.89 8.74 8.83
C LYS A 152 -19.52 8.78 9.51
N LEU A 153 -18.53 8.10 8.93
CA LEU A 153 -17.16 8.14 9.46
C LEU A 153 -16.56 9.52 9.33
N ARG A 154 -16.80 10.21 8.20
CA ARG A 154 -16.38 11.59 7.98
C ARG A 154 -17.02 12.55 8.99
N ASP A 155 -18.33 12.42 9.23
CA ASP A 155 -19.05 13.24 10.20
C ASP A 155 -18.52 13.09 11.62
N VAL A 156 -18.19 11.83 12.03
CA VAL A 156 -17.71 11.53 13.39
C VAL A 156 -16.25 11.92 13.57
N THR A 157 -15.41 11.77 12.54
CA THR A 157 -13.96 11.97 12.64
C THR A 157 -13.51 13.36 12.22
N GLY A 158 -14.32 14.07 11.43
CA GLY A 158 -13.96 15.35 10.82
C GLY A 158 -12.85 15.25 9.76
N LYS A 159 -12.55 14.03 9.30
CA LYS A 159 -11.46 13.75 8.35
C LYS A 159 -12.01 13.13 7.08
N ASP A 160 -11.26 13.28 5.98
CA ASP A 160 -11.55 12.51 4.78
C ASP A 160 -11.26 11.03 5.01
N VAL A 161 -12.17 10.15 4.57
CA VAL A 161 -12.08 8.72 4.84
C VAL A 161 -11.93 7.95 3.54
N ILE A 162 -10.87 7.14 3.46
CA ILE A 162 -10.72 6.12 2.43
C ILE A 162 -11.21 4.80 3.04
N LEU A 163 -12.20 4.21 2.38
CA LEU A 163 -12.86 3.01 2.86
C LEU A 163 -12.39 1.80 2.05
N SER A 164 -11.92 0.76 2.75
CA SER A 164 -11.60 -0.54 2.16
C SER A 164 -12.58 -1.57 2.67
N VAL A 165 -13.34 -2.19 1.77
CA VAL A 165 -14.33 -3.22 2.13
C VAL A 165 -13.69 -4.60 2.04
N ARG A 166 -13.79 -5.38 3.11
CA ARG A 166 -13.35 -6.76 3.19
C ARG A 166 -14.55 -7.67 3.50
N GLN A 167 -14.67 -8.76 2.77
CA GLN A 167 -15.68 -9.75 3.05
C GLN A 167 -15.13 -10.84 3.97
N ASP A 168 -15.90 -11.15 5.03
CA ASP A 168 -15.61 -12.24 5.97
C ASP A 168 -16.94 -12.86 6.44
N PRO A 169 -17.34 -14.00 5.88
CA PRO A 169 -18.58 -14.69 6.26
C PRO A 169 -18.63 -15.13 7.72
N SER A 170 -17.49 -15.22 8.40
CA SER A 170 -17.41 -15.69 9.80
C SER A 170 -18.12 -14.77 10.79
N ILE A 171 -18.30 -13.48 10.43
CA ILE A 171 -19.01 -12.52 11.29
C ILE A 171 -20.53 -12.74 11.34
N MET A 172 -21.07 -13.67 10.52
CA MET A 172 -22.49 -14.05 10.39
C MET A 172 -23.43 -12.91 9.96
N GLY A 173 -23.01 -11.65 10.03
CA GLY A 173 -23.77 -10.46 9.70
C GLY A 173 -23.32 -9.25 10.51
N GLY A 174 -23.88 -8.08 10.17
CA GLY A 174 -23.44 -6.82 10.75
C GLY A 174 -22.17 -6.31 10.09
N ILE A 175 -21.44 -5.43 10.81
CA ILE A 175 -20.29 -4.72 10.28
C ILE A 175 -19.21 -4.59 11.36
N ILE A 176 -17.96 -4.79 10.98
CA ILE A 176 -16.80 -4.46 11.80
C ILE A 176 -16.06 -3.32 11.11
N ILE A 177 -15.81 -2.25 11.84
CA ILE A 177 -15.07 -1.09 11.33
C ILE A 177 -13.75 -1.02 12.09
N GLN A 178 -12.64 -0.99 11.35
CA GLN A 178 -11.32 -0.79 11.90
C GLN A 178 -10.73 0.51 11.34
N VAL A 179 -10.28 1.37 12.24
CA VAL A 179 -9.67 2.66 11.94
C VAL A 179 -8.36 2.75 12.72
N GLY A 180 -7.24 2.53 12.03
CA GLY A 180 -5.95 2.37 12.71
C GLY A 180 -6.02 1.27 13.77
N ASP A 181 -5.70 1.61 15.02
CA ASP A 181 -5.73 0.66 16.14
C ASP A 181 -7.13 0.50 16.78
N LYS A 182 -8.09 1.33 16.37
CA LYS A 182 -9.46 1.27 16.92
C LYS A 182 -10.33 0.34 16.08
N ARG A 183 -10.95 -0.63 16.78
CA ARG A 183 -11.90 -1.57 16.17
C ARG A 183 -13.28 -1.41 16.83
N ILE A 184 -14.28 -1.19 16.00
CA ILE A 184 -15.69 -1.15 16.39
C ILE A 184 -16.33 -2.40 15.79
N ASP A 185 -16.73 -3.32 16.64
CA ASP A 185 -17.30 -4.60 16.26
C ASP A 185 -18.81 -4.60 16.50
N GLY A 186 -19.58 -4.45 15.43
CA GLY A 186 -21.03 -4.54 15.40
C GLY A 186 -21.54 -5.86 14.80
N SER A 187 -20.72 -6.91 14.79
CA SER A 187 -21.09 -8.21 14.24
C SER A 187 -22.18 -8.92 15.04
N VAL A 188 -22.95 -9.75 14.37
CA VAL A 188 -23.95 -10.62 14.99
C VAL A 188 -23.26 -11.67 15.88
N ALA A 189 -22.11 -12.17 15.46
CA ALA A 189 -21.32 -13.13 16.22
C ALA A 189 -20.98 -12.58 17.62
N ARG A 190 -20.47 -11.35 17.69
CA ARG A 190 -20.17 -10.70 18.98
C ARG A 190 -21.40 -10.51 19.85
N ARG A 191 -22.53 -10.09 19.27
CA ARG A 191 -23.78 -9.90 20.02
C ARG A 191 -24.28 -11.21 20.62
N LEU A 192 -24.12 -12.32 19.89
CA LEU A 192 -24.47 -13.65 20.41
C LEU A 192 -23.55 -14.07 21.55
N GLU A 193 -22.25 -13.85 21.45
CA GLU A 193 -21.30 -14.11 22.55
C GLU A 193 -21.61 -13.27 23.80
N GLU A 194 -21.96 -12.01 23.63
CA GLU A 194 -22.34 -11.12 24.75
C GLU A 194 -23.63 -11.59 25.43
N LEU A 195 -24.62 -12.06 24.66
CA LEU A 195 -25.84 -12.64 25.18
C LEU A 195 -25.57 -13.95 25.93
N GLU A 196 -24.76 -14.84 25.36
CA GLU A 196 -24.37 -16.08 26.04
C GLU A 196 -23.69 -15.82 27.40
N LYS A 197 -22.71 -14.90 27.41
CA LYS A 197 -22.03 -14.50 28.64
C LYS A 197 -22.97 -13.87 29.68
N SER A 198 -23.98 -13.14 29.22
CA SER A 198 -24.99 -12.54 30.10
C SER A 198 -25.89 -13.61 30.73
N LEU A 199 -26.28 -14.62 29.96
CA LEU A 199 -27.13 -15.74 30.45
C LEU A 199 -26.39 -16.69 31.41
N LEU A 200 -25.06 -16.85 31.21
CA LEU A 200 -24.24 -17.71 32.09
C LEU A 200 -23.84 -17.03 33.41
N ARG A 201 -24.05 -15.73 33.55
CA ARG A 201 -23.76 -14.95 34.76
C ARG A 201 -24.93 -14.84 35.73
N THR A 202 -26.07 -15.41 35.37
CA THR A 202 -27.27 -15.49 36.23
C THR A 202 -27.34 -16.85 36.88
#